data_061af03368e24e1f4581f6309d0b07b7
#
_entry.id   061af03368e24e1f4581f6309d0b07b7
#
_cell.length_a   1.000
_cell.length_b   1.000
_cell.length_c   1.000
_cell.angle_alpha   90.00
_cell.angle_beta   90.00
_cell.angle_gamma   90.00
#
_symmetry.space_group_name_H-M   'P 1'
#
loop_
_entity.id
_entity.type
_entity.pdbx_description
1 polymer ?
#
loop_
_entity_poly.entity_id
_entity_poly.type
_entity_poly.pdbx_seq_one_letter_code
_entity_poly.pdbx_strand_id
1 'polypeptide(L)'
;MGDRCADDIFRAGPSDMKLVSTTELLSLQLRVIASLVLRETRATFGTSPFGYVWAIITPTVGVGLLVFLFSMIGRQPPFGSSLALFFATGILTLQFFNELSNKLMTVFDANRALLTYPIIKDVDTLIARAVLVAATYVVIMAVFYTALLALNLAPLPAHPEHVILAFLATFLLGLGFGTLNAVIASLWDTWTQIEKILTRPLFFISGIFYVPSQLPPQVRDLLQWNPVLHLVEWFRHGFYPNYNSTLLDVWYPVGVGAGLLLLGLAGERLFRQARY
;
A
#
# COMPACT_ATOMS: atom_id res chain seq x y z
N MET A 1 26.64 -49.86 -11.81
CA MET A 1 27.18 -48.53 -11.39
C MET A 1 26.09 -47.68 -10.75
N GLY A 2 25.02 -48.32 -10.23
CA GLY A 2 23.81 -47.67 -9.66
C GLY A 2 23.65 -47.77 -8.14
N ASP A 3 24.41 -48.57 -7.43
CA ASP A 3 24.14 -48.85 -6.02
C ASP A 3 24.94 -48.01 -4.99
N ARG A 4 25.87 -47.19 -5.43
CA ARG A 4 26.69 -46.37 -4.51
C ARG A 4 26.08 -44.99 -4.15
N CYS A 5 25.08 -44.51 -4.91
CA CYS A 5 24.41 -43.25 -4.61
C CYS A 5 23.28 -43.34 -3.57
N ALA A 6 22.74 -44.57 -3.37
CA ALA A 6 21.66 -44.77 -2.40
C ALA A 6 22.21 -44.93 -0.96
N ASP A 7 23.41 -45.49 -0.81
CA ASP A 7 24.02 -45.72 0.51
C ASP A 7 24.59 -44.44 1.17
N ASP A 8 24.93 -43.43 0.39
CA ASP A 8 25.43 -42.15 0.92
C ASP A 8 24.33 -41.26 1.51
N ILE A 9 23.08 -41.42 1.11
CA ILE A 9 21.93 -40.67 1.64
C ILE A 9 21.52 -41.19 3.04
N PHE A 10 21.76 -42.45 3.35
CA PHE A 10 21.40 -43.05 4.64
C PHE A 10 22.50 -42.96 5.72
N ARG A 11 23.69 -42.44 5.40
CA ARG A 11 24.82 -42.29 6.34
C ARG A 11 24.98 -40.90 6.95
N ALA A 12 24.10 -39.94 6.64
CA ALA A 12 24.09 -38.67 7.33
C ALA A 12 23.57 -38.90 8.76
N GLY A 13 24.51 -39.05 9.70
CA GLY A 13 24.19 -39.19 11.12
C GLY A 13 23.61 -37.91 11.71
N PRO A 14 22.98 -37.94 12.91
CA PRO A 14 22.39 -36.78 13.56
C PRO A 14 23.39 -35.64 13.89
N SER A 15 24.71 -35.88 13.71
CA SER A 15 25.79 -34.93 13.94
C SER A 15 26.02 -33.90 12.83
N ASP A 16 25.43 -34.09 11.62
CA ASP A 16 25.67 -33.22 10.46
C ASP A 16 24.56 -32.18 10.24
N MET A 17 23.64 -32.06 11.18
CA MET A 17 22.68 -30.95 11.19
C MET A 17 23.43 -29.66 11.57
N LYS A 18 24.14 -29.05 10.59
CA LYS A 18 24.67 -27.70 10.74
C LYS A 18 23.53 -26.82 11.19
N LEU A 19 23.66 -26.26 12.40
CA LEU A 19 22.75 -25.20 12.86
C LEU A 19 22.81 -24.10 11.82
N VAL A 20 21.80 -24.01 10.96
CA VAL A 20 21.70 -22.95 9.94
C VAL A 20 21.74 -21.62 10.69
N SER A 21 22.73 -20.81 10.42
CA SER A 21 22.89 -19.52 11.05
C SER A 21 21.65 -18.66 10.80
N THR A 22 21.24 -17.86 11.78
CA THR A 22 20.12 -16.91 11.63
C THR A 22 20.33 -15.99 10.42
N THR A 23 21.58 -15.63 10.10
CA THR A 23 21.94 -14.85 8.90
C THR A 23 21.70 -15.60 7.59
N GLU A 24 21.93 -16.92 7.57
CA GLU A 24 21.67 -17.77 6.41
C GLU A 24 20.14 -17.93 6.18
N LEU A 25 19.38 -18.10 7.26
CA LEU A 25 17.91 -18.14 7.19
C LEU A 25 17.34 -16.81 6.66
N LEU A 26 17.83 -15.68 7.17
CA LEU A 26 17.43 -14.35 6.68
C LEU A 26 17.78 -14.14 5.22
N SER A 27 18.98 -14.55 4.79
CA SER A 27 19.40 -14.42 3.40
C SER A 27 18.58 -15.28 2.44
N LEU A 28 18.17 -16.47 2.91
CA LEU A 28 17.28 -17.37 2.16
C LEU A 28 15.89 -16.73 2.04
N GLN A 29 15.34 -16.20 3.14
CA GLN A 29 14.04 -15.56 3.15
C GLN A 29 13.99 -14.32 2.23
N LEU A 30 15.05 -13.48 2.27
CA LEU A 30 15.17 -12.33 1.37
C LEU A 30 15.22 -12.73 -0.10
N ARG A 31 15.93 -13.82 -0.43
CA ARG A 31 15.97 -14.37 -1.80
C ARG A 31 14.61 -14.89 -2.25
N VAL A 32 13.85 -15.56 -1.37
CA VAL A 32 12.49 -16.00 -1.65
C VAL A 32 11.59 -14.79 -1.92
N ILE A 33 11.59 -13.79 -1.05
CA ILE A 33 10.79 -12.58 -1.24
C ILE A 33 11.18 -11.86 -2.53
N ALA A 34 12.48 -11.68 -2.82
CA ALA A 34 12.94 -11.04 -4.04
C ALA A 34 12.48 -11.78 -5.31
N SER A 35 12.54 -13.13 -5.31
CA SER A 35 12.05 -13.93 -6.42
C SER A 35 10.53 -13.82 -6.61
N LEU A 36 9.78 -13.74 -5.51
CA LEU A 36 8.34 -13.52 -5.52
C LEU A 36 7.99 -12.13 -6.05
N VAL A 37 8.72 -11.08 -5.65
CA VAL A 37 8.56 -9.71 -6.18
C VAL A 37 8.78 -9.69 -7.69
N LEU A 38 9.88 -10.28 -8.19
CA LEU A 38 10.16 -10.34 -9.63
C LEU A 38 9.07 -11.08 -10.40
N ARG A 39 8.56 -12.19 -9.87
CA ARG A 39 7.47 -12.93 -10.46
C ARG A 39 6.18 -12.09 -10.50
N GLU A 40 5.84 -11.47 -9.37
CA GLU A 40 4.64 -10.65 -9.23
C GLU A 40 4.69 -9.44 -10.17
N THR A 41 5.88 -8.85 -10.33
CA THR A 41 6.14 -7.77 -11.30
C THR A 41 5.79 -8.22 -12.72
N ARG A 42 6.26 -9.40 -13.14
CA ARG A 42 5.95 -9.96 -14.46
C ARG A 42 4.47 -10.30 -14.62
N ALA A 43 3.83 -10.79 -13.56
CA ALA A 43 2.40 -11.11 -13.56
C ALA A 43 1.52 -9.86 -13.65
N THR A 44 1.93 -8.75 -13.01
CA THR A 44 1.17 -7.50 -12.95
C THR A 44 1.35 -6.65 -14.22
N PHE A 45 2.59 -6.48 -14.68
CA PHE A 45 2.92 -5.57 -15.78
C PHE A 45 3.16 -6.30 -17.11
N GLY A 46 3.21 -7.63 -17.10
CA GLY A 46 3.51 -8.44 -18.28
C GLY A 46 4.96 -8.29 -18.73
N THR A 47 5.22 -8.65 -20.01
CA THR A 47 6.53 -8.50 -20.65
C THR A 47 6.65 -7.18 -21.42
N SER A 48 5.56 -6.40 -21.48
CA SER A 48 5.51 -5.15 -22.24
C SER A 48 5.81 -3.93 -21.34
N PRO A 49 6.66 -2.99 -21.79
CA PRO A 49 6.87 -1.72 -21.07
C PRO A 49 5.60 -0.87 -20.97
N PHE A 50 4.60 -1.10 -21.82
CA PHE A 50 3.32 -0.39 -21.78
C PHE A 50 2.54 -0.62 -20.48
N GLY A 51 2.71 -1.78 -19.81
CA GLY A 51 2.07 -2.05 -18.51
C GLY A 51 2.48 -1.05 -17.44
N TYR A 52 3.77 -0.69 -17.37
CA TYR A 52 4.27 0.32 -16.43
C TYR A 52 3.79 1.73 -16.76
N VAL A 53 3.75 2.08 -18.06
CA VAL A 53 3.24 3.39 -18.52
C VAL A 53 1.77 3.54 -18.10
N TRP A 54 0.96 2.49 -18.24
CA TRP A 54 -0.44 2.51 -17.86
C TRP A 54 -0.65 2.72 -16.36
N ALA A 55 0.22 2.13 -15.53
CA ALA A 55 0.19 2.32 -14.08
C ALA A 55 0.40 3.80 -13.67
N ILE A 56 1.18 4.56 -14.46
CA ILE A 56 1.40 6.00 -14.23
C ILE A 56 0.24 6.83 -14.82
N ILE A 57 -0.26 6.47 -15.99
CA ILE A 57 -1.33 7.21 -16.68
C ILE A 57 -2.62 7.21 -15.86
N THR A 58 -3.01 6.08 -15.29
CA THR A 58 -4.28 5.93 -14.56
C THR A 58 -4.44 6.95 -13.44
N PRO A 59 -3.51 7.07 -12.46
CA PRO A 59 -3.61 8.09 -11.41
C PRO A 59 -3.49 9.53 -11.97
N THR A 60 -2.66 9.73 -12.99
CA THR A 60 -2.48 11.04 -13.63
C THR A 60 -3.75 11.55 -14.28
N VAL A 61 -4.47 10.68 -14.99
CA VAL A 61 -5.77 11.02 -15.60
C VAL A 61 -6.80 11.33 -14.50
N GLY A 62 -6.82 10.59 -13.40
CA GLY A 62 -7.71 10.87 -12.27
C GLY A 62 -7.51 12.25 -11.66
N VAL A 63 -6.26 12.63 -11.39
CA VAL A 63 -5.93 13.98 -10.90
C VAL A 63 -6.24 15.03 -11.97
N GLY A 64 -5.80 14.80 -13.22
CA GLY A 64 -5.99 15.73 -14.34
C GLY A 64 -7.46 16.02 -14.63
N LEU A 65 -8.32 14.99 -14.57
CA LEU A 65 -9.76 15.15 -14.75
C LEU A 65 -10.39 16.06 -13.68
N LEU A 66 -10.03 15.85 -12.41
CA LEU A 66 -10.54 16.70 -11.33
C LEU A 66 -10.02 18.14 -11.46
N VAL A 67 -8.74 18.32 -11.76
CA VAL A 67 -8.17 19.66 -12.02
C VAL A 67 -8.93 20.35 -13.15
N PHE A 68 -9.16 19.64 -14.26
CA PHE A 68 -9.90 20.19 -15.41
C PHE A 68 -11.33 20.58 -15.01
N LEU A 69 -12.08 19.68 -14.36
CA LEU A 69 -13.47 19.97 -13.95
C LEU A 69 -13.56 21.15 -13.01
N PHE A 70 -12.70 21.22 -12.00
CA PHE A 70 -12.73 22.30 -11.01
C PHE A 70 -12.23 23.64 -11.58
N SER A 71 -11.28 23.60 -12.53
CA SER A 71 -10.84 24.82 -13.22
C SER A 71 -11.93 25.39 -14.13
N MET A 72 -12.71 24.53 -14.81
CA MET A 72 -13.84 24.97 -15.65
C MET A 72 -14.94 25.70 -14.84
N ILE A 73 -15.14 25.29 -13.58
CA ILE A 73 -16.11 25.94 -12.68
C ILE A 73 -15.51 27.20 -12.03
N GLY A 74 -14.23 27.53 -12.31
CA GLY A 74 -13.52 28.66 -11.72
C GLY A 74 -13.22 28.51 -10.22
N ARG A 75 -13.22 27.26 -9.70
CA ARG A 75 -12.98 27.01 -8.28
C ARG A 75 -11.49 27.16 -7.96
N GLN A 76 -11.21 28.00 -6.98
CA GLN A 76 -9.86 28.12 -6.43
C GLN A 76 -9.50 26.92 -5.57
N PRO A 77 -8.20 26.56 -5.44
CA PRO A 77 -7.78 25.50 -4.53
C PRO A 77 -8.17 25.84 -3.09
N PRO A 78 -8.68 24.88 -2.31
CA PRO A 78 -9.01 25.11 -0.90
C PRO A 78 -7.81 25.54 -0.05
N PHE A 79 -6.58 25.21 -0.51
CA PHE A 79 -5.33 25.66 0.10
C PHE A 79 -4.21 25.73 -0.95
N GLY A 80 -3.30 26.69 -0.79
CA GLY A 80 -2.19 26.90 -1.72
C GLY A 80 -2.62 27.57 -3.04
N SER A 81 -1.71 27.62 -4.00
CA SER A 81 -1.93 28.27 -5.30
C SER A 81 -2.27 27.29 -6.44
N SER A 82 -2.11 25.98 -6.22
CA SER A 82 -2.22 24.95 -7.26
C SER A 82 -3.31 23.94 -6.95
N LEU A 83 -4.34 23.87 -7.78
CA LEU A 83 -5.35 22.81 -7.75
C LEU A 83 -4.72 21.43 -7.99
N ALA A 84 -3.72 21.36 -8.89
CA ALA A 84 -3.06 20.12 -9.23
C ALA A 84 -2.33 19.52 -8.04
N LEU A 85 -1.56 20.31 -7.30
CA LEU A 85 -0.88 19.84 -6.09
C LEU A 85 -1.88 19.46 -4.99
N PHE A 86 -2.92 20.27 -4.79
CA PHE A 86 -3.93 20.00 -3.77
C PHE A 86 -4.65 18.66 -4.00
N PHE A 87 -5.10 18.41 -5.23
CA PHE A 87 -5.74 17.14 -5.56
C PHE A 87 -4.75 15.98 -5.61
N ALA A 88 -3.51 16.21 -6.10
CA ALA A 88 -2.51 15.15 -6.15
C ALA A 88 -2.19 14.58 -4.76
N THR A 89 -1.98 15.45 -3.75
CA THR A 89 -1.69 15.00 -2.38
C THR A 89 -2.82 14.16 -1.80
N GLY A 90 -4.08 14.48 -2.08
CA GLY A 90 -5.21 13.68 -1.62
C GLY A 90 -5.45 12.40 -2.42
N ILE A 91 -5.50 12.52 -3.74
CA ILE A 91 -5.84 11.40 -4.63
C ILE A 91 -4.77 10.31 -4.62
N LEU A 92 -3.48 10.69 -4.77
CA LEU A 92 -2.40 9.70 -4.82
C LEU A 92 -2.25 8.96 -3.49
N THR A 93 -2.47 9.64 -2.36
CA THR A 93 -2.48 9.00 -1.04
C THR A 93 -3.62 7.98 -0.92
N LEU A 94 -4.85 8.38 -1.27
CA LEU A 94 -5.99 7.47 -1.22
C LEU A 94 -5.85 6.31 -2.22
N GLN A 95 -5.36 6.58 -3.43
CA GLN A 95 -5.15 5.53 -4.43
C GLN A 95 -4.08 4.55 -3.98
N PHE A 96 -2.98 5.02 -3.37
CA PHE A 96 -1.96 4.13 -2.82
C PHE A 96 -2.54 3.21 -1.74
N PHE A 97 -3.30 3.77 -0.79
CA PHE A 97 -4.00 2.98 0.22
C PHE A 97 -4.94 1.93 -0.40
N ASN A 98 -5.81 2.36 -1.33
CA ASN A 98 -6.78 1.48 -1.97
C ASN A 98 -6.12 0.39 -2.82
N GLU A 99 -5.09 0.74 -3.61
CA GLU A 99 -4.39 -0.24 -4.46
C GLU A 99 -3.69 -1.29 -3.59
N LEU A 100 -3.02 -0.86 -2.51
CA LEU A 100 -2.37 -1.77 -1.59
C LEU A 100 -3.38 -2.70 -0.92
N SER A 101 -4.49 -2.17 -0.40
CA SER A 101 -5.56 -2.96 0.19
C SER A 101 -6.14 -3.97 -0.79
N ASN A 102 -6.54 -3.53 -1.98
CA ASN A 102 -7.18 -4.38 -2.98
C ASN A 102 -6.24 -5.48 -3.49
N LYS A 103 -4.96 -5.16 -3.74
CA LYS A 103 -3.98 -6.16 -4.20
C LYS A 103 -3.69 -7.20 -3.13
N LEU A 104 -3.59 -6.79 -1.86
CA LEU A 104 -3.38 -7.73 -0.76
C LEU A 104 -4.61 -8.60 -0.51
N MET A 105 -5.81 -8.06 -0.58
CA MET A 105 -7.06 -8.79 -0.36
C MET A 105 -7.17 -10.06 -1.22
N THR A 106 -6.64 -10.04 -2.43
CA THR A 106 -6.69 -11.18 -3.38
C THR A 106 -5.41 -12.00 -3.42
N VAL A 107 -4.46 -11.77 -2.50
CA VAL A 107 -3.12 -12.38 -2.59
C VAL A 107 -3.11 -13.88 -2.43
N PHE A 108 -3.92 -14.44 -1.53
CA PHE A 108 -3.95 -15.87 -1.26
C PHE A 108 -4.53 -16.65 -2.44
N ASP A 109 -5.63 -16.19 -3.01
CA ASP A 109 -6.26 -16.82 -4.17
C ASP A 109 -5.35 -16.76 -5.40
N ALA A 110 -4.74 -15.61 -5.66
CA ALA A 110 -3.82 -15.42 -6.78
C ALA A 110 -2.54 -16.28 -6.66
N ASN A 111 -2.16 -16.68 -5.45
CA ASN A 111 -0.96 -17.46 -5.18
C ASN A 111 -1.24 -18.89 -4.71
N ARG A 112 -2.49 -19.38 -4.80
CA ARG A 112 -2.91 -20.68 -4.29
C ARG A 112 -2.01 -21.84 -4.76
N ALA A 113 -1.64 -21.85 -6.04
CA ALA A 113 -0.75 -22.87 -6.60
C ALA A 113 0.68 -22.82 -6.02
N LEU A 114 1.17 -21.64 -5.57
CA LEU A 114 2.49 -21.51 -4.96
C LEU A 114 2.49 -21.91 -3.49
N LEU A 115 1.39 -21.69 -2.80
CA LEU A 115 1.24 -22.00 -1.39
C LEU A 115 1.18 -23.51 -1.11
N THR A 116 1.12 -24.35 -2.16
CA THR A 116 1.31 -25.80 -2.04
C THR A 116 2.77 -26.18 -1.77
N TYR A 117 3.74 -25.31 -2.06
CA TYR A 117 5.14 -25.55 -1.79
C TYR A 117 5.50 -25.19 -0.33
N PRO A 118 6.08 -26.10 0.47
CA PRO A 118 6.30 -25.88 1.92
C PRO A 118 7.30 -24.77 2.25
N ILE A 119 8.12 -24.35 1.28
CA ILE A 119 9.13 -23.30 1.44
C ILE A 119 8.49 -21.90 1.42
N ILE A 120 7.34 -21.73 0.75
CA ILE A 120 6.67 -20.43 0.58
C ILE A 120 5.58 -20.29 1.63
N LYS A 121 5.67 -19.23 2.44
CA LYS A 121 4.67 -18.93 3.45
C LYS A 121 3.68 -17.88 2.93
N ASP A 122 2.46 -17.89 3.44
CA ASP A 122 1.43 -16.90 3.13
C ASP A 122 1.94 -15.46 3.33
N VAL A 123 2.68 -15.24 4.42
CA VAL A 123 3.28 -13.93 4.74
C VAL A 123 4.30 -13.48 3.68
N ASP A 124 5.03 -14.41 3.05
CA ASP A 124 6.02 -14.04 2.00
C ASP A 124 5.32 -13.46 0.76
N THR A 125 4.17 -14.01 0.40
CA THR A 125 3.37 -13.50 -0.72
C THR A 125 2.74 -12.15 -0.40
N LEU A 126 2.29 -11.92 0.85
CA LEU A 126 1.82 -10.63 1.33
C LEU A 126 2.92 -9.57 1.24
N ILE A 127 4.11 -9.85 1.79
CA ILE A 127 5.25 -8.92 1.78
C ILE A 127 5.68 -8.64 0.34
N ALA A 128 5.83 -9.65 -0.49
CA ALA A 128 6.27 -9.48 -1.87
C ALA A 128 5.33 -8.57 -2.67
N ARG A 129 4.02 -8.75 -2.54
CA ARG A 129 3.01 -7.92 -3.19
C ARG A 129 2.97 -6.51 -2.62
N ALA A 130 3.07 -6.36 -1.29
CA ALA A 130 3.11 -5.06 -0.64
C ALA A 130 4.33 -4.24 -1.09
N VAL A 131 5.51 -4.84 -1.13
CA VAL A 131 6.75 -4.20 -1.61
C VAL A 131 6.62 -3.78 -3.07
N LEU A 132 6.05 -4.62 -3.93
CA LEU A 132 5.83 -4.27 -5.34
C LEU A 132 4.91 -3.06 -5.49
N VAL A 133 3.77 -3.03 -4.78
CA VAL A 133 2.82 -1.91 -4.83
C VAL A 133 3.48 -0.64 -4.30
N ALA A 134 4.18 -0.73 -3.17
CA ALA A 134 4.88 0.42 -2.59
C ALA A 134 5.96 0.98 -3.54
N ALA A 135 6.80 0.12 -4.13
CA ALA A 135 7.81 0.52 -5.10
C ALA A 135 7.18 1.19 -6.33
N THR A 136 6.06 0.66 -6.81
CA THR A 136 5.30 1.24 -7.93
C THR A 136 4.80 2.65 -7.57
N TYR A 137 4.23 2.83 -6.37
CA TYR A 137 3.74 4.15 -5.95
C TYR A 137 4.84 5.16 -5.63
N VAL A 138 6.03 4.71 -5.17
CA VAL A 138 7.22 5.58 -5.11
C VAL A 138 7.54 6.15 -6.49
N VAL A 139 7.56 5.31 -7.52
CA VAL A 139 7.82 5.76 -8.90
C VAL A 139 6.72 6.68 -9.41
N ILE A 140 5.43 6.31 -9.22
CA ILE A 140 4.29 7.12 -9.64
C ILE A 140 4.34 8.51 -9.00
N MET A 141 4.49 8.58 -7.69
CA MET A 141 4.55 9.84 -6.95
C MET A 141 5.78 10.66 -7.35
N ALA A 142 6.97 10.02 -7.47
CA ALA A 142 8.18 10.72 -7.89
C ALA A 142 8.01 11.34 -9.28
N VAL A 143 7.51 10.58 -10.26
CA VAL A 143 7.28 11.09 -11.62
C VAL A 143 6.23 12.21 -11.61
N PHE A 144 5.13 12.02 -10.89
CA PHE A 144 4.04 12.98 -10.85
C PHE A 144 4.45 14.31 -10.20
N TYR A 145 5.06 14.28 -9.02
CA TYR A 145 5.49 15.49 -8.33
C TYR A 145 6.65 16.18 -9.04
N THR A 146 7.57 15.42 -9.67
CA THR A 146 8.62 16.00 -10.53
C THR A 146 8.02 16.70 -11.75
N ALA A 147 7.00 16.13 -12.36
CA ALA A 147 6.29 16.77 -13.47
C ALA A 147 5.57 18.06 -13.02
N LEU A 148 4.91 18.05 -11.86
CA LEU A 148 4.30 19.28 -11.32
C LEU A 148 5.35 20.36 -11.03
N LEU A 149 6.51 19.98 -10.50
CA LEU A 149 7.63 20.88 -10.27
C LEU A 149 8.15 21.49 -11.58
N ALA A 150 8.38 20.65 -12.60
CA ALA A 150 8.87 21.07 -13.91
C ALA A 150 7.89 22.04 -14.63
N LEU A 151 6.58 21.88 -14.41
CA LEU A 151 5.54 22.74 -14.92
C LEU A 151 5.29 24.00 -14.05
N ASN A 152 6.06 24.22 -12.99
CA ASN A 152 5.88 25.28 -11.99
C ASN A 152 4.48 25.28 -11.32
N LEU A 153 3.85 24.11 -11.25
CA LEU A 153 2.54 23.90 -10.61
C LEU A 153 2.66 23.47 -9.14
N ALA A 154 3.85 23.10 -8.69
CA ALA A 154 4.13 22.75 -7.30
C ALA A 154 5.49 23.30 -6.88
N PRO A 155 5.63 23.79 -5.62
CA PRO A 155 6.93 24.02 -5.02
C PRO A 155 7.60 22.69 -4.61
N LEU A 156 8.89 22.77 -4.25
CA LEU A 156 9.53 21.68 -3.53
C LEU A 156 8.82 21.45 -2.18
N PRO A 157 8.78 20.20 -1.69
CA PRO A 157 8.22 19.91 -0.38
C PRO A 157 8.90 20.74 0.70
N ALA A 158 8.11 21.42 1.53
CA ALA A 158 8.63 22.23 2.64
C ALA A 158 9.28 21.37 3.73
N HIS A 159 8.68 20.19 3.96
CA HIS A 159 9.10 19.23 4.98
C HIS A 159 9.15 17.82 4.36
N PRO A 160 10.24 17.48 3.61
CA PRO A 160 10.33 16.21 2.90
C PRO A 160 10.28 14.98 3.84
N GLU A 161 10.73 15.13 5.09
CA GLU A 161 10.62 14.11 6.13
C GLU A 161 9.17 13.73 6.41
N HIS A 162 8.25 14.71 6.44
CA HIS A 162 6.82 14.44 6.64
C HIS A 162 6.20 13.74 5.43
N VAL A 163 6.66 14.03 4.21
CA VAL A 163 6.19 13.32 3.00
C VAL A 163 6.59 11.84 3.06
N ILE A 164 7.85 11.56 3.46
CA ILE A 164 8.33 10.18 3.60
C ILE A 164 7.58 9.45 4.71
N LEU A 165 7.40 10.08 5.88
CA LEU A 165 6.69 9.49 7.01
C LEU A 165 5.21 9.24 6.68
N ALA A 166 4.55 10.16 5.98
CA ALA A 166 3.17 9.99 5.51
C ALA A 166 3.05 8.83 4.52
N PHE A 167 4.04 8.68 3.61
CA PHE A 167 4.09 7.53 2.70
C PHE A 167 4.22 6.21 3.46
N LEU A 168 5.14 6.13 4.42
CA LEU A 168 5.34 4.94 5.26
C LEU A 168 4.13 4.62 6.13
N ALA A 169 3.46 5.63 6.68
CA ALA A 169 2.23 5.47 7.44
C ALA A 169 1.07 4.98 6.54
N THR A 170 0.97 5.50 5.31
CA THR A 170 0.00 5.01 4.31
C THR A 170 0.27 3.57 3.93
N PHE A 171 1.54 3.21 3.74
CA PHE A 171 1.96 1.84 3.51
C PHE A 171 1.55 0.92 4.67
N LEU A 172 1.83 1.32 5.91
CA LEU A 172 1.49 0.53 7.10
C LEU A 172 -0.03 0.34 7.25
N LEU A 173 -0.81 1.42 7.06
CA LEU A 173 -2.27 1.35 7.13
C LEU A 173 -2.84 0.45 6.02
N GLY A 174 -2.38 0.61 4.78
CA GLY A 174 -2.80 -0.20 3.65
C GLY A 174 -2.38 -1.67 3.78
N LEU A 175 -1.17 -1.92 4.31
CA LEU A 175 -0.68 -3.27 4.62
C LEU A 175 -1.55 -3.95 5.68
N GLY A 176 -1.84 -3.25 6.79
CA GLY A 176 -2.68 -3.78 7.86
C GLY A 176 -4.10 -4.07 7.39
N PHE A 177 -4.74 -3.09 6.75
CA PHE A 177 -6.10 -3.22 6.23
C PHE A 177 -6.19 -4.30 5.15
N GLY A 178 -5.24 -4.32 4.20
CA GLY A 178 -5.19 -5.32 3.14
C GLY A 178 -4.92 -6.74 3.64
N THR A 179 -4.05 -6.91 4.66
CA THR A 179 -3.78 -8.22 5.27
C THR A 179 -5.02 -8.77 5.98
N LEU A 180 -5.72 -7.93 6.74
CA LEU A 180 -6.97 -8.32 7.38
C LEU A 180 -8.02 -8.70 6.35
N ASN A 181 -8.19 -7.89 5.30
CA ASN A 181 -9.12 -8.17 4.20
C ASN A 181 -8.76 -9.46 3.44
N ALA A 182 -7.46 -9.77 3.27
CA ALA A 182 -7.02 -11.02 2.65
C ALA A 182 -7.49 -12.25 3.43
N VAL A 183 -7.40 -12.20 4.76
CA VAL A 183 -7.89 -13.29 5.62
C VAL A 183 -9.40 -13.42 5.52
N ILE A 184 -10.15 -12.33 5.64
CA ILE A 184 -11.61 -12.36 5.57
C ILE A 184 -12.08 -12.83 4.20
N ALA A 185 -11.48 -12.31 3.11
CA ALA A 185 -11.82 -12.71 1.74
C ALA A 185 -11.55 -14.20 1.48
N SER A 186 -10.48 -14.76 2.07
CA SER A 186 -10.16 -16.18 1.94
C SER A 186 -11.15 -17.11 2.67
N LEU A 187 -11.95 -16.58 3.60
CA LEU A 187 -12.98 -17.30 4.35
C LEU A 187 -14.39 -17.03 3.81
N TRP A 188 -14.57 -15.89 3.14
CA TRP A 188 -15.86 -15.44 2.67
C TRP A 188 -15.76 -14.72 1.32
N ASP A 189 -16.09 -15.39 0.25
CA ASP A 189 -15.95 -14.92 -1.14
C ASP A 189 -16.65 -13.58 -1.43
N THR A 190 -17.82 -13.36 -0.78
CA THR A 190 -18.59 -12.14 -0.96
C THR A 190 -17.91 -10.89 -0.38
N TRP A 191 -16.92 -11.07 0.52
CA TRP A 191 -16.23 -9.96 1.18
C TRP A 191 -15.59 -8.98 0.21
N THR A 192 -15.05 -9.46 -0.90
CA THR A 192 -14.43 -8.62 -1.93
C THR A 192 -15.39 -7.58 -2.53
N GLN A 193 -16.68 -7.87 -2.57
CA GLN A 193 -17.70 -6.93 -3.03
C GLN A 193 -18.11 -5.96 -1.92
N ILE A 194 -18.24 -6.45 -0.69
CA ILE A 194 -18.59 -5.64 0.48
C ILE A 194 -17.52 -4.59 0.74
N GLU A 195 -16.24 -4.98 0.73
CA GLU A 195 -15.11 -4.08 0.93
C GLU A 195 -15.13 -2.92 -0.05
N LYS A 196 -15.33 -3.18 -1.35
CA LYS A 196 -15.42 -2.15 -2.38
C LYS A 196 -16.55 -1.16 -2.14
N ILE A 197 -17.69 -1.61 -1.58
CA ILE A 197 -18.80 -0.73 -1.23
C ILE A 197 -18.44 0.13 -0.02
N LEU A 198 -17.78 -0.45 0.98
CA LEU A 198 -17.37 0.25 2.21
C LEU A 198 -16.26 1.28 1.99
N THR A 199 -15.35 1.03 1.04
CA THR A 199 -14.22 1.93 0.77
C THR A 199 -14.54 3.06 -0.20
N ARG A 200 -15.58 2.95 -1.04
CA ARG A 200 -16.00 4.03 -1.95
C ARG A 200 -16.26 5.39 -1.27
N PRO A 201 -16.94 5.45 -0.13
CA PRO A 201 -17.16 6.73 0.58
C PRO A 201 -15.86 7.42 1.02
N LEU A 202 -14.75 6.67 1.21
CA LEU A 202 -13.46 7.25 1.59
C LEU A 202 -13.01 8.35 0.63
N PHE A 203 -13.35 8.25 -0.67
CA PHE A 203 -13.04 9.27 -1.66
C PHE A 203 -13.59 10.65 -1.27
N PHE A 204 -14.77 10.69 -0.66
CA PHE A 204 -15.41 11.94 -0.27
C PHE A 204 -15.03 12.39 1.15
N ILE A 205 -14.81 11.45 2.06
CA ILE A 205 -14.59 11.76 3.48
C ILE A 205 -13.10 11.85 3.88
N SER A 206 -12.17 11.58 2.95
CA SER A 206 -10.72 11.63 3.23
C SER A 206 -10.05 12.99 2.92
N GLY A 207 -10.84 14.06 2.80
CA GLY A 207 -10.31 15.42 2.67
C GLY A 207 -9.75 15.76 1.28
N ILE A 208 -10.07 15.00 0.22
CA ILE A 208 -9.57 15.26 -1.13
C ILE A 208 -10.07 16.62 -1.64
N PHE A 209 -11.33 17.00 -1.35
CA PHE A 209 -12.01 18.15 -1.89
C PHE A 209 -12.02 19.38 -0.98
N TYR A 210 -11.58 19.25 0.26
CA TYR A 210 -11.66 20.27 1.29
C TYR A 210 -10.49 20.16 2.27
N VAL A 211 -10.31 21.21 3.06
CA VAL A 211 -9.42 21.22 4.21
C VAL A 211 -10.28 21.08 5.47
N PRO A 212 -10.02 20.12 6.34
CA PRO A 212 -10.85 19.88 7.52
C PRO A 212 -11.02 21.09 8.44
N SER A 213 -10.01 21.96 8.53
CA SER A 213 -10.07 23.18 9.35
C SER A 213 -11.15 24.16 8.93
N GLN A 214 -11.65 24.07 7.68
CA GLN A 214 -12.70 24.93 7.13
C GLN A 214 -14.12 24.39 7.37
N LEU A 215 -14.24 23.20 7.95
CA LEU A 215 -15.52 22.54 8.20
C LEU A 215 -16.09 22.89 9.59
N PRO A 216 -17.44 22.82 9.76
CA PRO A 216 -18.07 22.93 11.07
C PRO A 216 -17.53 21.91 12.08
N PRO A 217 -17.49 22.24 13.39
CA PRO A 217 -16.93 21.36 14.42
C PRO A 217 -17.57 19.95 14.42
N GLN A 218 -18.89 19.86 14.26
CA GLN A 218 -19.63 18.58 14.27
C GLN A 218 -19.15 17.63 13.15
N VAL A 219 -18.85 18.18 11.98
CA VAL A 219 -18.34 17.39 10.84
C VAL A 219 -16.90 16.97 11.09
N ARG A 220 -16.09 17.86 11.66
CA ARG A 220 -14.70 17.54 12.02
C ARG A 220 -14.61 16.41 13.03
N ASP A 221 -15.47 16.44 14.07
CA ASP A 221 -15.52 15.41 15.11
C ASP A 221 -15.89 14.01 14.56
N LEU A 222 -16.66 13.96 13.47
CA LEU A 222 -16.94 12.71 12.78
C LEU A 222 -15.75 12.26 11.91
N LEU A 223 -15.17 13.18 11.17
CA LEU A 223 -14.11 12.89 10.21
C LEU A 223 -12.77 12.52 10.86
N GLN A 224 -12.51 12.93 12.09
CA GLN A 224 -11.29 12.59 12.83
C GLN A 224 -11.12 11.07 13.05
N TRP A 225 -12.19 10.28 12.95
CA TRP A 225 -12.13 8.83 13.04
C TRP A 225 -11.66 8.14 11.74
N ASN A 226 -11.51 8.90 10.65
CA ASN A 226 -11.01 8.36 9.39
C ASN A 226 -9.48 8.41 9.33
N PRO A 227 -8.76 7.29 9.45
CA PRO A 227 -7.29 7.29 9.44
C PRO A 227 -6.70 7.77 8.10
N VAL A 228 -7.42 7.58 6.99
CA VAL A 228 -6.95 8.04 5.67
C VAL A 228 -6.96 9.56 5.57
N LEU A 229 -7.89 10.24 6.25
CA LEU A 229 -7.90 11.70 6.35
C LEU A 229 -6.59 12.24 6.96
N HIS A 230 -6.13 11.64 8.06
CA HIS A 230 -4.87 12.03 8.71
C HIS A 230 -3.66 11.83 7.80
N LEU A 231 -3.66 10.79 6.97
CA LEU A 231 -2.60 10.56 5.99
C LEU A 231 -2.57 11.63 4.91
N VAL A 232 -3.73 12.03 4.37
CA VAL A 232 -3.85 13.12 3.39
C VAL A 232 -3.40 14.46 3.99
N GLU A 233 -3.82 14.76 5.22
CA GLU A 233 -3.39 15.95 5.95
C GLU A 233 -1.88 15.95 6.21
N TRP A 234 -1.31 14.78 6.53
CA TRP A 234 0.12 14.64 6.75
C TRP A 234 0.94 14.88 5.48
N PHE A 235 0.50 14.34 4.32
CA PHE A 235 1.11 14.65 3.03
C PHE A 235 1.07 16.15 2.73
N ARG A 236 -0.07 16.82 2.97
CA ARG A 236 -0.21 18.27 2.78
C ARG A 236 0.71 19.04 3.69
N HIS A 237 0.82 18.65 4.94
CA HIS A 237 1.77 19.26 5.89
C HIS A 237 3.22 19.15 5.39
N GLY A 238 3.57 18.06 4.71
CA GLY A 238 4.89 17.90 4.08
C GLY A 238 5.13 18.81 2.88
N PHE A 239 4.10 19.10 2.07
CA PHE A 239 4.26 19.94 0.87
C PHE A 239 4.11 21.43 1.16
N TYR A 240 3.20 21.83 2.04
CA TYR A 240 2.89 23.25 2.27
C TYR A 240 3.52 23.76 3.57
N PRO A 241 4.34 24.84 3.52
CA PRO A 241 5.08 25.33 4.69
C PRO A 241 4.20 25.88 5.81
N ASN A 242 3.00 26.37 5.48
CA ASN A 242 2.07 27.01 6.43
C ASN A 242 0.77 26.21 6.59
N TYR A 243 0.82 24.90 6.37
CA TYR A 243 -0.36 24.06 6.50
C TYR A 243 -0.61 23.70 7.97
N ASN A 244 -1.54 24.40 8.60
CA ASN A 244 -1.97 24.10 9.96
C ASN A 244 -3.18 23.17 9.93
N SER A 245 -2.92 21.87 10.08
CA SER A 245 -3.99 20.91 10.26
C SER A 245 -4.38 20.82 11.73
N THR A 246 -5.64 21.15 12.02
CA THR A 246 -6.19 21.05 13.39
C THR A 246 -6.57 19.62 13.78
N LEU A 247 -6.70 18.72 12.79
CA LEU A 247 -7.10 17.31 12.99
C LEU A 247 -5.94 16.34 12.87
N LEU A 248 -4.75 16.77 12.44
CA LEU A 248 -3.64 15.87 12.20
C LEU A 248 -3.16 15.22 13.51
N ASP A 249 -3.42 13.94 13.65
CA ASP A 249 -2.75 13.08 14.61
C ASP A 249 -1.94 12.04 13.83
N VAL A 250 -0.61 12.12 13.92
CA VAL A 250 0.31 11.23 13.19
C VAL A 250 0.33 9.81 13.75
N TRP A 251 0.06 9.66 15.06
CA TRP A 251 0.08 8.36 15.72
C TRP A 251 -1.19 7.54 15.48
N TYR A 252 -2.32 8.22 15.23
CA TYR A 252 -3.59 7.56 15.01
C TYR A 252 -3.58 6.59 13.82
N PRO A 253 -3.25 7.01 12.57
CA PRO A 253 -3.21 6.09 11.43
C PRO A 253 -2.12 5.02 11.58
N VAL A 254 -1.00 5.32 12.24
CA VAL A 254 0.07 4.34 12.53
C VAL A 254 -0.45 3.28 13.50
N GLY A 255 -1.11 3.68 14.60
CA GLY A 255 -1.68 2.76 15.58
C GLY A 255 -2.78 1.87 14.99
N VAL A 256 -3.69 2.47 14.19
CA VAL A 256 -4.74 1.73 13.48
C VAL A 256 -4.11 0.73 12.50
N GLY A 257 -3.13 1.16 11.69
CA GLY A 257 -2.45 0.30 10.73
C GLY A 257 -1.74 -0.87 11.38
N ALA A 258 -0.99 -0.62 12.47
CA ALA A 258 -0.31 -1.66 13.24
C ALA A 258 -1.30 -2.63 13.89
N GLY A 259 -2.39 -2.13 14.48
CA GLY A 259 -3.43 -2.97 15.06
C GLY A 259 -4.11 -3.88 14.04
N LEU A 260 -4.48 -3.33 12.87
CA LEU A 260 -5.06 -4.11 11.78
C LEU A 260 -4.08 -5.16 11.22
N LEU A 261 -2.77 -4.81 11.13
CA LEU A 261 -1.74 -5.75 10.71
C LEU A 261 -1.61 -6.91 11.68
N LEU A 262 -1.57 -6.63 12.98
CA LEU A 262 -1.50 -7.67 14.01
C LEU A 262 -2.74 -8.58 13.98
N LEU A 263 -3.94 -8.01 13.84
CA LEU A 263 -5.18 -8.78 13.69
C LEU A 263 -5.17 -9.63 12.42
N GLY A 264 -4.71 -9.07 11.30
CA GLY A 264 -4.61 -9.79 10.04
C GLY A 264 -3.62 -10.96 10.11
N LEU A 265 -2.43 -10.75 10.69
CA LEU A 265 -1.42 -11.81 10.87
C LEU A 265 -1.86 -12.88 11.88
N ALA A 266 -2.53 -12.47 12.96
CA ALA A 266 -3.13 -13.42 13.91
C ALA A 266 -4.23 -14.25 13.23
N GLY A 267 -5.12 -13.61 12.46
CA GLY A 267 -6.15 -14.29 11.68
C GLY A 267 -5.56 -15.23 10.63
N GLU A 268 -4.49 -14.83 9.93
CA GLU A 268 -3.77 -15.70 8.99
C GLU A 268 -3.33 -16.99 9.68
N ARG A 269 -2.70 -16.87 10.84
CA ARG A 269 -2.19 -18.02 11.58
C ARG A 269 -3.30 -18.92 12.13
N LEU A 270 -4.39 -18.34 12.63
CA LEU A 270 -5.51 -19.08 13.24
C LEU A 270 -6.33 -19.83 12.19
N PHE A 271 -6.61 -19.20 11.04
CA PHE A 271 -7.50 -19.74 10.01
C PHE A 271 -6.77 -20.41 8.85
N ARG A 272 -5.46 -20.57 8.93
CA ARG A 272 -4.66 -21.18 7.88
C ARG A 272 -5.16 -22.59 7.51
N GLN A 273 -5.49 -23.42 8.49
CA GLN A 273 -6.00 -24.78 8.25
C GLN A 273 -7.39 -24.82 7.63
N ALA A 274 -8.21 -23.79 7.82
CA ALA A 274 -9.55 -23.72 7.24
C ALA A 274 -9.55 -23.31 5.76
N ARG A 275 -8.40 -22.83 5.25
CA ARG A 275 -8.23 -22.38 3.85
C ARG A 275 -7.71 -23.47 2.91
N TYR A 276 -7.08 -24.50 3.47
CA TYR A 276 -6.50 -25.65 2.76
C TYR A 276 -7.13 -26.96 3.21
#